data_75803e49bbf7954a10f35e02575b6c76
#
_entry.id   75803e49bbf7954a10f35e02575b6c76
#
_cell.length_a   1.000
_cell.length_b   1.000
_cell.length_c   1.000
_cell.angle_alpha   90.00
_cell.angle_beta   90.00
_cell.angle_gamma   90.00
#
_symmetry.space_group_name_H-M   'P 1'
#
loop_
_entity.id
_entity.type
_entity.pdbx_description
1 polymer ?
#
loop_
_entity_poly.entity_id
_entity_poly.type
_entity_poly.pdbx_seq_one_letter_code
_entity_poly.pdbx_strand_id
1 'polypeptide(L)'
;MKKSQYKLAVASVLSLSVLSGCGSGSSDSNSSGPTVINWAQGEFQSSRNFEQQCQALNEKHWLRSWSNETYLWYDEIVDRDPALTESVADYFQLLKTEEITNSGANKDNFHSSLPTAQWQAQSQSGIAFGYGFKTKIISPTAPRQGVISYTEPNSPASQAAISRGFEIIEVDGVDFVNASTQEDVDIINAGLFPKESGKVTTFTFKSVTTSEIREVTLTAQSIATQPVTNVKTLADGNVGYFQFNSHNAVAEKPLYDAFNTLKNNNVTDLIIDIRYNGGGFLQMASQVAYMIAGDANTNNKIFERTIFNDKHPVFNPVTDERLEPVLFTDEFVGFAENPSLNPGTKLPTLNLERVYLLTTSSTCSASEAIINGLRGADIDVIQIGAGTCGKPYGFYATDNCDVTYFTIQFTGENNKGFGEYADGFAPQNTLNTERLPVRVAGCAVADDFTRQLGDPNEALLATALNYRETGNCPAPTSTASLQGFAPSQQSDTPYVIDTRAITFAEQNKVLPKAENE
;
A
#
# COMPACT_ATOMS: atom_id res chain seq x y z
N MET A 1 -33.92 -5.83 -43.72
CA MET A 1 -35.38 -6.13 -43.76
C MET A 1 -35.75 -6.89 -42.52
N LYS A 2 -36.84 -6.47 -41.90
CA LYS A 2 -37.57 -6.97 -40.72
C LYS A 2 -36.97 -6.63 -39.35
N LYS A 3 -37.41 -5.47 -38.84
CA LYS A 3 -37.57 -5.09 -37.44
C LYS A 3 -38.65 -5.97 -36.78
N SER A 4 -38.44 -6.45 -35.58
CA SER A 4 -39.52 -6.90 -34.70
C SER A 4 -39.44 -6.13 -33.39
N GLN A 5 -40.44 -5.30 -33.15
CA GLN A 5 -40.71 -4.61 -31.89
C GLN A 5 -41.61 -5.53 -31.05
N TYR A 6 -41.35 -5.68 -29.77
CA TYR A 6 -42.33 -6.14 -28.80
C TYR A 6 -42.66 -5.06 -27.78
N LYS A 7 -43.97 -4.77 -27.73
CA LYS A 7 -44.59 -3.74 -26.90
C LYS A 7 -44.79 -4.26 -25.47
N LEU A 8 -44.61 -3.34 -24.52
CA LEU A 8 -45.13 -3.46 -23.15
C LEU A 8 -46.65 -3.68 -23.14
N ALA A 9 -47.10 -4.52 -22.21
CA ALA A 9 -48.47 -4.51 -21.72
C ALA A 9 -48.47 -4.48 -20.19
N VAL A 10 -48.96 -3.36 -19.67
CA VAL A 10 -49.30 -3.12 -18.26
C VAL A 10 -50.67 -3.74 -18.02
N ALA A 11 -50.83 -4.56 -16.99
CA ALA A 11 -52.14 -4.96 -16.48
C ALA A 11 -52.14 -4.84 -14.95
N SER A 12 -52.84 -3.80 -14.51
CA SER A 12 -53.25 -3.59 -13.12
C SER A 12 -54.43 -4.52 -12.80
N VAL A 13 -54.38 -5.25 -11.71
CA VAL A 13 -55.59 -5.83 -11.12
C VAL A 13 -55.60 -5.53 -9.62
N LEU A 14 -56.50 -4.64 -9.24
CA LEU A 14 -57.01 -4.46 -7.89
C LEU A 14 -57.99 -5.58 -7.58
N SER A 15 -57.88 -6.21 -6.42
CA SER A 15 -59.03 -6.88 -5.80
C SER A 15 -58.90 -6.80 -4.27
N LEU A 16 -59.81 -6.02 -3.71
CA LEU A 16 -60.23 -6.06 -2.31
C LEU A 16 -61.00 -7.35 -2.05
N SER A 17 -60.77 -7.97 -0.90
CA SER A 17 -61.83 -8.72 -0.22
C SER A 17 -61.51 -8.83 1.28
N VAL A 18 -62.58 -8.75 2.03
CA VAL A 18 -62.81 -8.34 3.41
C VAL A 18 -62.96 -9.57 4.33
N LEU A 19 -62.40 -9.45 5.54
CA LEU A 19 -62.84 -9.94 6.87
C LEU A 19 -63.60 -11.30 7.04
N SER A 20 -63.07 -12.21 7.85
CA SER A 20 -63.44 -12.37 9.28
C SER A 20 -63.11 -13.79 9.78
N GLY A 21 -62.61 -13.92 10.98
CA GLY A 21 -62.41 -15.22 11.64
C GLY A 21 -61.68 -15.05 12.96
N CYS A 22 -62.40 -14.84 14.08
CA CYS A 22 -61.88 -14.97 15.43
C CYS A 22 -61.52 -16.44 15.72
N GLY A 23 -60.28 -16.68 16.23
CA GLY A 23 -59.83 -17.91 16.79
C GLY A 23 -58.81 -17.61 17.87
N SER A 24 -59.19 -17.72 19.11
CA SER A 24 -58.31 -17.63 20.30
C SER A 24 -57.31 -18.76 20.30
N GLY A 25 -56.03 -18.41 20.23
CA GLY A 25 -54.87 -19.32 20.41
C GLY A 25 -53.73 -18.53 20.99
N SER A 26 -53.24 -18.95 22.10
CA SER A 26 -52.17 -18.42 22.96
C SER A 26 -51.06 -17.74 22.21
N SER A 27 -50.83 -16.49 22.54
CA SER A 27 -49.73 -15.64 22.14
C SER A 27 -48.41 -16.11 22.76
N ASP A 28 -47.61 -16.84 21.99
CA ASP A 28 -46.17 -16.77 22.15
C ASP A 28 -45.66 -15.59 21.31
N SER A 29 -45.69 -14.43 21.91
CA SER A 29 -44.99 -13.26 21.38
C SER A 29 -43.49 -13.46 21.63
N ASN A 30 -42.82 -14.15 20.73
CA ASN A 30 -41.38 -13.98 20.55
C ASN A 30 -41.14 -12.57 20.01
N SER A 31 -41.21 -11.57 20.84
CA SER A 31 -40.48 -10.34 20.65
C SER A 31 -39.01 -10.70 20.86
N SER A 32 -38.28 -11.01 19.79
CA SER A 32 -36.83 -10.95 19.79
C SER A 32 -36.47 -9.49 20.08
N GLY A 33 -36.42 -9.14 21.36
CA GLY A 33 -35.71 -7.96 21.81
C GLY A 33 -34.25 -8.04 21.29
N PRO A 34 -33.54 -6.93 21.21
CA PRO A 34 -32.15 -6.96 20.83
C PRO A 34 -31.43 -8.02 21.68
N THR A 35 -30.79 -8.98 21.02
CA THR A 35 -30.02 -10.02 21.70
C THR A 35 -28.95 -9.30 22.50
N VAL A 36 -29.06 -9.32 23.82
CA VAL A 36 -28.04 -8.76 24.70
C VAL A 36 -26.82 -9.65 24.54
N ILE A 37 -25.84 -9.14 23.84
CA ILE A 37 -24.57 -9.83 23.60
C ILE A 37 -23.77 -9.66 24.89
N ASN A 38 -23.69 -10.70 25.69
CA ASN A 38 -22.81 -10.72 26.84
C ASN A 38 -21.41 -11.15 26.38
N TRP A 39 -20.43 -10.28 26.57
CA TRP A 39 -19.04 -10.65 26.40
C TRP A 39 -18.61 -11.68 27.44
N ALA A 40 -17.88 -12.68 27.02
CA ALA A 40 -17.17 -13.62 27.92
C ALA A 40 -15.75 -13.82 27.33
N GLN A 41 -14.75 -13.74 28.20
CA GLN A 41 -13.35 -13.86 27.80
C GLN A 41 -13.06 -15.23 27.18
N GLY A 42 -12.44 -15.25 26.02
CA GLY A 42 -12.08 -16.47 25.30
C GLY A 42 -13.24 -17.16 24.57
N GLU A 43 -14.48 -16.64 24.69
CA GLU A 43 -15.63 -17.15 23.95
C GLU A 43 -15.94 -16.24 22.75
N PHE A 44 -15.83 -16.76 21.55
CA PHE A 44 -16.03 -16.00 20.30
C PHE A 44 -17.22 -16.56 19.54
N GLN A 45 -18.14 -15.70 19.16
CA GLN A 45 -19.17 -16.00 18.17
C GLN A 45 -18.58 -15.76 16.77
N SER A 46 -19.24 -16.30 15.72
CA SER A 46 -18.82 -15.98 14.36
C SER A 46 -19.01 -14.49 14.05
N SER A 47 -18.01 -13.88 13.37
CA SER A 47 -18.08 -12.50 12.91
C SER A 47 -19.30 -12.22 12.02
N ARG A 48 -19.75 -13.20 11.24
CA ARG A 48 -20.97 -13.13 10.41
C ARG A 48 -22.23 -12.76 11.20
N ASN A 49 -22.27 -13.08 12.51
CA ASN A 49 -23.42 -12.73 13.36
C ASN A 49 -23.56 -11.22 13.61
N PHE A 50 -22.52 -10.45 13.37
CA PHE A 50 -22.43 -9.01 13.66
C PHE A 50 -22.18 -8.17 12.41
N GLU A 51 -21.99 -8.82 11.26
CA GLU A 51 -21.67 -8.15 10.00
C GLU A 51 -22.73 -7.12 9.64
N GLN A 52 -22.30 -5.91 9.24
CA GLN A 52 -23.16 -4.77 8.90
C GLN A 52 -24.11 -4.31 10.01
N GLN A 53 -23.84 -4.65 11.26
CA GLN A 53 -24.56 -4.12 12.41
C GLN A 53 -23.81 -2.91 12.99
N CYS A 54 -24.15 -1.71 12.50
CA CYS A 54 -23.35 -0.49 12.69
C CYS A 54 -23.62 0.25 14.02
N GLN A 55 -24.24 -0.38 15.02
CA GLN A 55 -24.19 0.11 16.39
C GLN A 55 -22.78 -0.17 16.96
N ALA A 56 -22.17 0.83 17.58
CA ALA A 56 -20.76 0.78 18.00
C ALA A 56 -20.38 -0.51 18.78
N LEU A 57 -21.25 -1.01 19.66
CA LEU A 57 -20.98 -2.24 20.40
C LEU A 57 -21.00 -3.48 19.49
N ASN A 58 -21.94 -3.58 18.57
CA ASN A 58 -22.04 -4.71 17.64
C ASN A 58 -20.85 -4.71 16.66
N GLU A 59 -20.46 -3.55 16.17
CA GLU A 59 -19.29 -3.41 15.32
C GLU A 59 -17.99 -3.82 16.04
N LYS A 60 -17.84 -3.47 17.32
CA LYS A 60 -16.72 -3.95 18.15
C LYS A 60 -16.75 -5.46 18.34
N HIS A 61 -17.93 -6.07 18.50
CA HIS A 61 -18.07 -7.53 18.55
C HIS A 61 -17.70 -8.17 17.20
N TRP A 62 -18.08 -7.54 16.09
CA TRP A 62 -17.66 -7.97 14.77
C TRP A 62 -16.14 -7.94 14.65
N LEU A 63 -15.48 -6.83 14.98
CA LEU A 63 -14.03 -6.68 14.94
C LEU A 63 -13.32 -7.74 15.81
N ARG A 64 -13.81 -7.96 17.03
CA ARG A 64 -13.26 -8.97 17.94
C ARG A 64 -13.29 -10.37 17.33
N SER A 65 -14.45 -10.75 16.80
CA SER A 65 -14.65 -12.08 16.22
C SER A 65 -13.85 -12.23 14.93
N TRP A 66 -13.90 -11.23 14.03
CA TRP A 66 -13.18 -11.21 12.79
C TRP A 66 -11.66 -11.25 12.96
N SER A 67 -11.12 -10.50 13.94
CA SER A 67 -9.69 -10.57 14.26
C SER A 67 -9.31 -11.94 14.82
N ASN A 68 -10.13 -12.54 15.71
CA ASN A 68 -9.89 -13.90 16.19
C ASN A 68 -9.96 -14.94 15.06
N GLU A 69 -10.82 -14.75 14.05
CA GLU A 69 -10.94 -15.66 12.91
C GLU A 69 -9.76 -15.51 11.94
N THR A 70 -9.39 -14.27 11.57
CA THR A 70 -8.57 -14.03 10.38
C THR A 70 -7.18 -13.45 10.64
N TYR A 71 -6.94 -12.81 11.78
CA TYR A 71 -5.62 -12.21 12.08
C TYR A 71 -4.55 -13.29 12.17
N LEU A 72 -3.39 -13.01 11.56
CA LEU A 72 -2.29 -13.99 11.46
C LEU A 72 -1.79 -14.46 12.85
N TRP A 73 -1.75 -13.56 13.82
CA TRP A 73 -1.32 -13.81 15.19
C TRP A 73 -2.48 -13.65 16.18
N TYR A 74 -3.62 -14.26 15.87
CA TYR A 74 -4.86 -14.11 16.65
C TYR A 74 -4.71 -14.56 18.10
N ASP A 75 -3.84 -15.51 18.38
CA ASP A 75 -3.54 -16.06 19.70
C ASP A 75 -2.66 -15.13 20.56
N GLU A 76 -2.05 -14.12 19.97
CA GLU A 76 -1.29 -13.07 20.65
C GLU A 76 -2.15 -11.85 21.03
N ILE A 77 -3.42 -11.79 20.57
CA ILE A 77 -4.34 -10.70 20.94
C ILE A 77 -4.82 -10.86 22.38
N VAL A 78 -4.67 -9.82 23.18
CA VAL A 78 -5.30 -9.77 24.50
C VAL A 78 -6.81 -9.54 24.33
N ASP A 79 -7.62 -10.55 24.68
CA ASP A 79 -9.09 -10.47 24.57
C ASP A 79 -9.67 -9.53 25.62
N ARG A 80 -10.22 -8.40 25.16
CA ARG A 80 -10.77 -7.31 25.98
C ARG A 80 -12.27 -7.15 25.73
N ASP A 81 -13.01 -6.76 26.79
CA ASP A 81 -14.45 -6.47 26.70
C ASP A 81 -14.70 -5.30 25.73
N PRO A 82 -15.44 -5.51 24.62
CA PRO A 82 -15.76 -4.46 23.67
C PRO A 82 -16.51 -3.25 24.26
N ALA A 83 -17.22 -3.45 25.38
CA ALA A 83 -17.99 -2.38 26.03
C ALA A 83 -17.11 -1.37 26.79
N LEU A 84 -15.86 -1.70 27.12
CA LEU A 84 -14.98 -0.86 27.94
C LEU A 84 -14.20 0.19 27.14
N THR A 85 -14.27 0.18 25.82
CA THR A 85 -13.57 1.14 24.96
C THR A 85 -14.55 2.16 24.39
N GLU A 86 -14.16 3.43 24.34
CA GLU A 86 -15.05 4.52 23.92
C GLU A 86 -15.43 4.42 22.43
N SER A 87 -14.45 4.31 21.53
CA SER A 87 -14.71 4.29 20.10
C SER A 87 -14.43 2.93 19.45
N VAL A 88 -15.02 2.69 18.26
CA VAL A 88 -14.74 1.52 17.42
C VAL A 88 -13.29 1.54 16.92
N ALA A 89 -12.79 2.71 16.56
CA ALA A 89 -11.42 2.86 16.06
C ALA A 89 -10.39 2.53 17.15
N ASP A 90 -10.60 3.01 18.39
CA ASP A 90 -9.69 2.71 19.50
C ASP A 90 -9.73 1.22 19.85
N TYR A 91 -10.92 0.59 19.84
CA TYR A 91 -11.04 -0.85 20.06
C TYR A 91 -10.29 -1.65 18.99
N PHE A 92 -10.41 -1.25 17.73
CA PHE A 92 -9.70 -1.91 16.63
C PHE A 92 -8.18 -1.86 16.84
N GLN A 93 -7.62 -0.74 17.30
CA GLN A 93 -6.18 -0.63 17.56
C GLN A 93 -5.67 -1.56 18.66
N LEU A 94 -6.55 -2.06 19.53
CA LEU A 94 -6.23 -3.04 20.58
C LEU A 94 -6.24 -4.50 20.07
N LEU A 95 -6.76 -4.75 18.86
CA LEU A 95 -6.93 -6.09 18.28
C LEU A 95 -5.72 -6.52 17.43
N LYS A 96 -4.51 -6.26 17.92
CA LYS A 96 -3.25 -6.67 17.31
C LYS A 96 -2.26 -7.18 18.36
N THR A 97 -1.22 -7.85 17.90
CA THR A 97 -0.11 -8.30 18.74
C THR A 97 0.66 -7.11 19.34
N GLU A 98 1.09 -7.25 20.58
CA GLU A 98 2.01 -6.33 21.27
C GLU A 98 3.46 -6.88 21.25
N GLU A 99 3.68 -8.05 20.62
CA GLU A 99 5.00 -8.69 20.51
C GLU A 99 5.97 -7.90 19.64
N ILE A 100 7.25 -8.10 19.91
CA ILE A 100 8.36 -7.49 19.17
C ILE A 100 9.11 -8.54 18.35
N THR A 101 9.70 -8.11 17.23
CA THR A 101 10.57 -8.94 16.40
C THR A 101 11.94 -9.16 17.08
N ASN A 102 12.76 -10.06 16.55
CA ASN A 102 14.13 -10.29 17.01
C ASN A 102 15.01 -9.03 16.93
N SER A 103 14.66 -8.07 16.10
CA SER A 103 15.36 -6.78 16.00
C SER A 103 14.81 -5.71 16.94
N GLY A 104 13.81 -6.03 17.79
CA GLY A 104 13.20 -5.11 18.75
C GLY A 104 12.15 -4.16 18.15
N ALA A 105 11.76 -4.36 16.89
CA ALA A 105 10.64 -3.62 16.28
C ALA A 105 9.30 -4.26 16.65
N ASN A 106 8.21 -3.47 16.67
CA ASN A 106 6.88 -4.05 16.82
C ASN A 106 6.62 -5.04 15.67
N LYS A 107 6.04 -6.20 16.01
CA LYS A 107 5.72 -7.24 15.04
C LYS A 107 4.63 -6.80 14.06
N ASP A 108 3.64 -6.05 14.52
CA ASP A 108 2.60 -5.44 13.69
C ASP A 108 2.58 -3.90 13.79
N ASN A 109 3.02 -3.24 12.72
CA ASN A 109 2.94 -1.79 12.50
C ASN A 109 1.94 -1.43 11.39
N PHE A 110 1.14 -2.39 10.91
CA PHE A 110 0.38 -2.27 9.67
C PHE A 110 -1.14 -2.34 9.87
N HIS A 111 -1.58 -2.50 11.11
CA HIS A 111 -2.99 -2.58 11.52
C HIS A 111 -3.64 -1.19 11.44
N SER A 112 -4.65 -1.03 10.57
CA SER A 112 -5.24 0.29 10.28
C SER A 112 -6.61 0.21 9.63
N SER A 113 -7.32 1.33 9.54
CA SER A 113 -8.61 1.45 8.88
C SER A 113 -8.76 2.79 8.16
N LEU A 114 -9.60 2.82 7.13
CA LEU A 114 -9.96 4.00 6.36
C LEU A 114 -11.46 4.01 6.06
N PRO A 115 -12.07 5.19 5.81
CA PRO A 115 -13.38 5.25 5.17
C PRO A 115 -13.37 4.46 3.85
N THR A 116 -14.36 3.60 3.64
CA THR A 116 -14.44 2.72 2.45
C THR A 116 -14.39 3.50 1.14
N ALA A 117 -15.10 4.64 1.07
CA ALA A 117 -15.07 5.48 -0.12
C ALA A 117 -13.65 6.03 -0.43
N GLN A 118 -12.87 6.35 0.59
CA GLN A 118 -11.49 6.81 0.42
C GLN A 118 -10.59 5.66 -0.08
N TRP A 119 -10.72 4.47 0.50
CA TRP A 119 -9.99 3.30 0.07
C TRP A 119 -10.28 2.94 -1.40
N GLN A 120 -11.55 2.89 -1.78
CA GLN A 120 -11.97 2.59 -3.15
C GLN A 120 -11.45 3.62 -4.15
N ALA A 121 -11.49 4.92 -3.80
CA ALA A 121 -10.93 5.96 -4.65
C ALA A 121 -9.44 5.76 -4.89
N GLN A 122 -8.67 5.43 -3.86
CA GLN A 122 -7.22 5.23 -3.95
C GLN A 122 -6.84 3.94 -4.68
N SER A 123 -7.46 2.81 -4.31
CA SER A 123 -7.08 1.49 -4.81
C SER A 123 -7.60 1.20 -6.22
N GLN A 124 -8.85 1.59 -6.52
CA GLN A 124 -9.50 1.29 -7.79
C GLN A 124 -9.35 2.40 -8.82
N SER A 125 -9.53 3.66 -8.42
CA SER A 125 -9.53 4.79 -9.34
C SER A 125 -8.19 5.54 -9.39
N GLY A 126 -7.25 5.21 -8.51
CA GLY A 126 -5.98 5.93 -8.40
C GLY A 126 -6.14 7.40 -8.04
N ILE A 127 -7.21 7.75 -7.29
CA ILE A 127 -7.49 9.11 -6.87
C ILE A 127 -7.00 9.31 -5.44
N ALA A 128 -6.15 10.31 -5.24
CA ALA A 128 -5.72 10.77 -3.93
C ALA A 128 -6.28 12.18 -3.64
N PHE A 129 -6.62 12.44 -2.38
CA PHE A 129 -6.96 13.79 -1.94
C PHE A 129 -5.71 14.52 -1.48
N GLY A 130 -5.59 15.79 -1.85
CA GLY A 130 -4.49 16.63 -1.40
C GLY A 130 -4.09 17.70 -2.40
N TYR A 131 -2.84 18.10 -2.32
CA TYR A 131 -2.29 19.18 -3.16
C TYR A 131 -1.49 18.63 -4.36
N GLY A 132 -1.26 17.31 -4.42
CA GLY A 132 -0.55 16.63 -5.49
C GLY A 132 0.97 16.57 -5.32
N PHE A 133 1.49 16.88 -4.15
CA PHE A 133 2.87 16.55 -3.80
C PHE A 133 2.92 15.36 -2.86
N LYS A 134 3.98 14.58 -2.96
CA LYS A 134 4.33 13.53 -2.02
C LYS A 134 5.44 14.02 -1.11
N THR A 135 5.19 13.95 0.20
CA THR A 135 6.16 14.39 1.21
C THR A 135 6.93 13.20 1.77
N LYS A 136 8.24 13.31 1.91
CA LYS A 136 9.07 12.44 2.74
C LYS A 136 9.40 13.16 4.03
N ILE A 137 8.93 12.62 5.15
CA ILE A 137 9.34 13.08 6.48
C ILE A 137 10.64 12.35 6.83
N ILE A 138 11.72 13.10 6.94
CA ILE A 138 13.06 12.59 7.29
C ILE A 138 13.23 12.57 8.80
N SER A 139 12.78 13.63 9.50
CA SER A 139 12.72 13.71 10.96
C SER A 139 11.29 14.11 11.38
N PRO A 140 10.54 13.24 12.08
CA PRO A 140 9.18 13.55 12.52
C PRO A 140 9.13 14.39 13.82
N THR A 141 10.23 14.46 14.56
CA THR A 141 10.37 15.26 15.81
C THR A 141 11.25 16.46 15.57
N ALA A 142 11.06 17.51 16.36
CA ALA A 142 11.84 18.77 16.23
C ALA A 142 13.33 18.54 16.58
N PRO A 143 14.27 19.11 15.78
CA PRO A 143 14.03 19.85 14.54
C PRO A 143 13.57 18.93 13.41
N ARG A 144 12.36 19.18 12.90
CA ARG A 144 11.76 18.33 11.85
C ARG A 144 12.37 18.63 10.49
N GLN A 145 12.38 17.59 9.66
CA GLN A 145 12.73 17.74 8.26
C GLN A 145 11.71 16.98 7.40
N GLY A 146 11.06 17.71 6.50
CA GLY A 146 10.14 17.18 5.50
C GLY A 146 10.49 17.76 4.14
N VAL A 147 10.52 16.91 3.11
CA VAL A 147 10.89 17.31 1.76
C VAL A 147 9.90 16.74 0.74
N ILE A 148 9.66 17.46 -0.34
CA ILE A 148 8.84 16.99 -1.46
C ILE A 148 9.63 15.96 -2.26
N SER A 149 9.11 14.73 -2.30
CA SER A 149 9.71 13.59 -3.03
C SER A 149 9.43 13.67 -4.52
N TYR A 150 8.20 13.96 -4.88
CA TYR A 150 7.74 14.23 -6.25
C TYR A 150 6.38 14.94 -6.23
N THR A 151 5.95 15.39 -7.40
CA THR A 151 4.68 16.09 -7.57
C THR A 151 3.92 15.51 -8.74
N GLU A 152 2.62 15.26 -8.53
CA GLU A 152 1.72 14.76 -9.58
C GLU A 152 1.49 15.84 -10.64
N PRO A 153 1.56 15.50 -11.92
CA PRO A 153 1.27 16.44 -13.01
C PRO A 153 -0.13 17.04 -12.90
N ASN A 154 -0.28 18.29 -13.34
CA ASN A 154 -1.55 19.02 -13.36
C ASN A 154 -2.23 19.23 -11.98
N SER A 155 -1.51 18.95 -10.91
CA SER A 155 -1.97 19.18 -9.54
C SER A 155 -1.80 20.65 -9.11
N PRO A 156 -2.45 21.10 -8.00
CA PRO A 156 -2.23 22.43 -7.43
C PRO A 156 -0.75 22.73 -7.17
N ALA A 157 0.00 21.75 -6.63
CA ALA A 157 1.43 21.90 -6.38
C ALA A 157 2.24 22.07 -7.67
N SER A 158 1.95 21.27 -8.71
CA SER A 158 2.66 21.40 -9.99
C SER A 158 2.39 22.75 -10.68
N GLN A 159 1.14 23.24 -10.58
CA GLN A 159 0.78 24.56 -11.11
C GLN A 159 1.46 25.70 -10.35
N ALA A 160 1.73 25.52 -9.06
CA ALA A 160 2.51 26.45 -8.24
C ALA A 160 4.04 26.24 -8.39
N ALA A 161 4.48 25.38 -9.32
CA ALA A 161 5.88 25.02 -9.56
C ALA A 161 6.59 24.47 -8.31
N ILE A 162 5.86 23.77 -7.43
CA ILE A 162 6.43 23.00 -6.33
C ILE A 162 6.79 21.62 -6.88
N SER A 163 8.02 21.21 -6.66
CA SER A 163 8.58 19.97 -7.21
C SER A 163 9.50 19.30 -6.19
N ARG A 164 10.06 18.15 -6.59
CA ARG A 164 11.07 17.44 -5.80
C ARG A 164 12.18 18.37 -5.32
N GLY A 165 12.56 18.21 -4.04
CA GLY A 165 13.64 18.96 -3.42
C GLY A 165 13.22 20.31 -2.79
N PHE A 166 11.92 20.55 -2.65
CA PHE A 166 11.47 21.63 -1.76
C PHE A 166 11.30 21.11 -0.34
N GLU A 167 11.95 21.74 0.65
CA GLU A 167 11.77 21.49 2.09
C GLU A 167 10.55 22.26 2.59
N ILE A 168 9.80 21.67 3.52
CA ILE A 168 8.68 22.31 4.19
C ILE A 168 9.24 23.13 5.35
N ILE A 169 8.95 24.43 5.38
CA ILE A 169 9.41 25.36 6.41
C ILE A 169 8.25 25.75 7.33
N GLU A 170 7.09 26.11 6.77
CA GLU A 170 5.89 26.48 7.53
C GLU A 170 4.64 25.88 6.89
N VAL A 171 3.63 25.64 7.72
CA VAL A 171 2.30 25.20 7.32
C VAL A 171 1.26 26.05 8.05
N ASP A 172 0.43 26.78 7.32
CA ASP A 172 -0.58 27.73 7.85
C ASP A 172 0.03 28.72 8.88
N GLY A 173 1.29 29.19 8.62
CA GLY A 173 2.02 30.13 9.45
C GLY A 173 2.69 29.52 10.69
N VAL A 174 2.60 28.21 10.88
CA VAL A 174 3.27 27.49 11.98
C VAL A 174 4.62 26.96 11.51
N ASP A 175 5.68 27.21 12.29
CA ASP A 175 7.03 26.68 12.03
C ASP A 175 7.04 25.15 12.04
N PHE A 176 7.13 24.54 10.85
CA PHE A 176 7.18 23.09 10.70
C PHE A 176 8.40 22.49 11.40
N VAL A 177 9.53 23.17 11.35
CA VAL A 177 10.81 22.63 11.82
C VAL A 177 10.86 22.55 13.34
N ASN A 178 10.41 23.59 14.04
CA ASN A 178 10.65 23.74 15.48
C ASN A 178 9.38 23.71 16.34
N ALA A 179 8.19 23.64 15.75
CA ALA A 179 6.93 23.57 16.51
C ALA A 179 7.01 22.50 17.61
N SER A 180 6.63 22.88 18.83
CA SER A 180 6.81 22.06 20.04
C SER A 180 5.57 21.93 20.91
N THR A 181 4.44 22.51 20.46
CA THR A 181 3.14 22.37 21.13
C THR A 181 2.24 21.40 20.36
N GLN A 182 1.29 20.77 21.06
CA GLN A 182 0.31 19.89 20.40
C GLN A 182 -0.56 20.68 19.42
N GLU A 183 -0.97 21.90 19.78
CA GLU A 183 -1.77 22.77 18.91
C GLU A 183 -1.07 23.07 17.59
N ASP A 184 0.23 23.40 17.61
CA ASP A 184 1.03 23.63 16.41
C ASP A 184 1.11 22.38 15.54
N VAL A 185 1.36 21.22 16.16
CA VAL A 185 1.45 19.92 15.45
C VAL A 185 0.11 19.54 14.82
N ASP A 186 -1.00 19.83 15.49
CA ASP A 186 -2.35 19.57 14.95
C ASP A 186 -2.63 20.47 13.73
N ILE A 187 -2.22 21.75 13.75
CA ILE A 187 -2.32 22.65 12.60
C ILE A 187 -1.48 22.11 11.42
N ILE A 188 -0.23 21.73 11.68
CA ILE A 188 0.67 21.18 10.67
C ILE A 188 0.06 19.91 10.06
N ASN A 189 -0.43 18.97 10.88
CA ASN A 189 -1.03 17.73 10.41
C ASN A 189 -2.30 17.99 9.59
N ALA A 190 -3.17 18.91 10.04
CA ALA A 190 -4.38 19.27 9.31
C ALA A 190 -4.07 19.94 7.96
N GLY A 191 -2.96 20.68 7.87
CA GLY A 191 -2.50 21.30 6.62
C GLY A 191 -1.86 20.29 5.67
N LEU A 192 -1.00 19.40 6.17
CA LEU A 192 -0.29 18.42 5.34
C LEU A 192 -1.21 17.29 4.83
N PHE A 193 -2.20 16.88 5.66
CA PHE A 193 -3.05 15.70 5.40
C PHE A 193 -4.54 16.09 5.38
N PRO A 194 -4.97 16.85 4.36
CA PRO A 194 -6.37 17.26 4.26
C PRO A 194 -7.27 16.03 4.15
N LYS A 195 -8.37 16.03 4.92
CA LYS A 195 -9.34 14.93 4.93
C LYS A 195 -10.43 15.10 3.87
N GLU A 196 -10.53 16.29 3.28
CA GLU A 196 -11.56 16.65 2.31
C GLU A 196 -11.04 17.59 1.22
N SER A 197 -11.71 17.59 0.10
CA SER A 197 -11.45 18.54 -0.99
C SER A 197 -11.88 19.96 -0.56
N GLY A 198 -11.15 20.97 -1.03
CA GLY A 198 -11.44 22.38 -0.73
C GLY A 198 -10.70 22.94 0.47
N LYS A 199 -9.98 22.14 1.27
CA LYS A 199 -9.11 22.65 2.33
C LYS A 199 -8.04 23.54 1.69
N VAL A 200 -8.00 24.80 2.14
CA VAL A 200 -6.99 25.78 1.74
C VAL A 200 -5.90 25.80 2.78
N THR A 201 -4.63 25.69 2.36
CA THR A 201 -3.46 25.70 3.24
C THR A 201 -2.36 26.54 2.61
N THR A 202 -1.71 27.36 3.39
CA THR A 202 -0.55 28.15 3.01
C THR A 202 0.73 27.43 3.46
N PHE A 203 1.64 27.23 2.53
CA PHE A 203 2.93 26.59 2.77
C PHE A 203 4.05 27.57 2.49
N THR A 204 5.07 27.56 3.34
CA THR A 204 6.39 28.12 3.03
C THR A 204 7.35 26.97 2.74
N PHE A 205 7.89 26.97 1.52
CA PHE A 205 8.87 25.99 1.06
C PHE A 205 10.23 26.64 0.85
N LYS A 206 11.30 25.82 0.96
CA LYS A 206 12.67 26.22 0.63
C LYS A 206 13.29 25.21 -0.31
N SER A 207 13.83 25.65 -1.44
CA SER A 207 14.55 24.79 -2.38
C SER A 207 15.89 24.33 -1.79
N VAL A 208 16.18 23.02 -1.80
CA VAL A 208 17.47 22.45 -1.34
C VAL A 208 18.63 22.83 -2.26
N THR A 209 18.36 23.18 -3.53
CA THR A 209 19.39 23.50 -4.54
C THR A 209 19.70 24.98 -4.64
N THR A 210 18.67 25.83 -4.59
CA THR A 210 18.83 27.29 -4.81
C THR A 210 18.69 28.10 -3.53
N SER A 211 18.21 27.48 -2.42
CA SER A 211 17.82 28.16 -1.19
C SER A 211 16.70 29.19 -1.37
N GLU A 212 16.03 29.21 -2.52
CA GLU A 212 14.85 30.03 -2.77
C GLU A 212 13.75 29.70 -1.77
N ILE A 213 13.18 30.71 -1.14
CA ILE A 213 12.01 30.58 -0.27
C ILE A 213 10.78 30.96 -1.09
N ARG A 214 9.74 30.13 -1.01
CA ARG A 214 8.49 30.32 -1.75
C ARG A 214 7.30 30.07 -0.84
N GLU A 215 6.47 31.09 -0.68
CA GLU A 215 5.17 30.98 -0.05
C GLU A 215 4.10 30.74 -1.11
N VAL A 216 3.27 29.72 -0.90
CA VAL A 216 2.17 29.36 -1.82
C VAL A 216 0.94 28.93 -1.03
N THR A 217 -0.23 29.37 -1.49
CA THR A 217 -1.51 28.89 -0.97
C THR A 217 -2.08 27.87 -1.94
N LEU A 218 -2.32 26.67 -1.46
CA LEU A 218 -2.84 25.55 -2.24
C LEU A 218 -4.22 25.13 -1.75
N THR A 219 -5.07 24.69 -2.67
CA THR A 219 -6.38 24.12 -2.35
C THR A 219 -6.35 22.63 -2.62
N ALA A 220 -6.67 21.83 -1.62
CA ALA A 220 -6.74 20.37 -1.74
C ALA A 220 -7.84 19.95 -2.74
N GLN A 221 -7.53 19.00 -3.60
CA GLN A 221 -8.41 18.48 -4.65
C GLN A 221 -8.34 16.96 -4.73
N SER A 222 -9.28 16.36 -5.46
CA SER A 222 -9.14 14.99 -5.95
C SER A 222 -8.16 14.98 -7.12
N ILE A 223 -7.09 14.21 -6.99
CA ILE A 223 -5.97 14.17 -7.95
C ILE A 223 -5.83 12.76 -8.47
N ALA A 224 -5.95 12.60 -9.80
CA ALA A 224 -5.61 11.35 -10.46
C ALA A 224 -4.07 11.16 -10.41
N THR A 225 -3.65 10.11 -9.71
CA THR A 225 -2.23 9.77 -9.58
C THR A 225 -1.71 9.10 -10.84
N GLN A 226 -0.42 9.26 -11.12
CA GLN A 226 0.26 8.55 -12.20
C GLN A 226 1.18 7.47 -11.61
N PRO A 227 0.71 6.21 -11.55
CA PRO A 227 1.48 5.15 -10.90
C PRO A 227 2.74 4.75 -11.68
N VAL A 228 2.79 4.98 -12.99
CA VAL A 228 3.98 4.71 -13.83
C VAL A 228 4.35 5.97 -14.59
N THR A 229 5.57 6.42 -14.39
CA THR A 229 6.08 7.68 -15.00
C THR A 229 7.53 7.52 -15.47
N ASN A 230 8.05 8.52 -16.15
CA ASN A 230 9.46 8.60 -16.58
C ASN A 230 9.96 7.40 -17.42
N VAL A 231 9.08 6.77 -18.20
CA VAL A 231 9.46 5.64 -19.08
C VAL A 231 10.44 6.12 -20.16
N LYS A 232 11.66 5.58 -20.17
CA LYS A 232 12.71 5.97 -21.12
C LYS A 232 13.81 4.93 -21.22
N THR A 233 14.69 5.11 -22.21
CA THR A 233 15.95 4.39 -22.35
C THR A 233 17.13 5.29 -21.97
N LEU A 234 18.13 4.69 -21.36
CA LEU A 234 19.37 5.30 -20.90
C LEU A 234 20.57 4.54 -21.47
N ALA A 235 21.79 5.04 -21.26
CA ALA A 235 23.03 4.38 -21.65
C ALA A 235 23.00 3.89 -23.11
N ASP A 236 22.92 4.83 -24.06
CA ASP A 236 22.88 4.58 -25.51
C ASP A 236 21.74 3.64 -25.96
N GLY A 237 20.63 3.64 -25.23
CA GLY A 237 19.44 2.87 -25.55
C GLY A 237 19.39 1.46 -24.97
N ASN A 238 20.40 0.99 -24.25
CA ASN A 238 20.48 -0.38 -23.78
C ASN A 238 19.82 -0.61 -22.40
N VAL A 239 19.57 0.44 -21.62
CA VAL A 239 18.98 0.35 -20.27
C VAL A 239 17.58 0.96 -20.28
N GLY A 240 16.58 0.15 -19.94
CA GLY A 240 15.23 0.63 -19.66
C GLY A 240 15.17 1.26 -18.27
N TYR A 241 14.39 2.33 -18.15
CA TYR A 241 14.08 2.95 -16.86
C TYR A 241 12.62 3.37 -16.82
N PHE A 242 11.98 3.15 -15.70
CA PHE A 242 10.73 3.82 -15.35
C PHE A 242 10.58 3.92 -13.83
N GLN A 243 9.77 4.89 -13.41
CA GLN A 243 9.34 5.06 -12.02
C GLN A 243 7.99 4.37 -11.83
N PHE A 244 7.87 3.56 -10.79
CA PHE A 244 6.65 2.84 -10.44
C PHE A 244 6.26 3.17 -9.00
N ASN A 245 5.17 3.94 -8.82
CA ASN A 245 4.80 4.57 -7.55
C ASN A 245 3.72 3.83 -6.76
N SER A 246 2.89 2.98 -7.38
CA SER A 246 1.78 2.32 -6.70
C SER A 246 1.27 1.11 -7.49
N HIS A 247 0.92 0.04 -6.79
CA HIS A 247 0.25 -1.15 -7.34
C HIS A 247 -1.28 -1.02 -7.25
N ASN A 248 -1.85 0.14 -7.58
CA ASN A 248 -3.30 0.34 -7.64
C ASN A 248 -3.87 -0.14 -9.00
N ALA A 249 -5.21 -0.29 -9.09
CA ALA A 249 -5.86 -0.87 -10.27
C ALA A 249 -5.52 -0.16 -11.59
N VAL A 250 -5.35 1.17 -11.56
CA VAL A 250 -5.05 1.95 -12.76
C VAL A 250 -3.59 1.82 -13.24
N ALA A 251 -2.72 1.13 -12.50
CA ALA A 251 -1.32 0.96 -12.88
C ALA A 251 -1.09 -0.13 -13.94
N GLU A 252 -1.99 -1.10 -14.09
CA GLU A 252 -1.78 -2.28 -14.92
C GLU A 252 -1.54 -1.92 -16.40
N LYS A 253 -2.39 -1.04 -16.97
CA LYS A 253 -2.23 -0.62 -18.37
C LYS A 253 -0.96 0.21 -18.59
N PRO A 254 -0.63 1.23 -17.77
CA PRO A 254 0.66 1.93 -17.88
C PRO A 254 1.89 1.01 -17.74
N LEU A 255 1.84 -0.03 -16.89
CA LEU A 255 2.91 -1.03 -16.81
C LEU A 255 3.03 -1.81 -18.12
N TYR A 256 1.92 -2.32 -18.64
CA TYR A 256 1.89 -3.00 -19.94
C TYR A 256 2.52 -2.13 -21.05
N ASP A 257 2.17 -0.85 -21.12
CA ASP A 257 2.70 0.08 -22.11
C ASP A 257 4.20 0.37 -21.92
N ALA A 258 4.64 0.52 -20.66
CA ALA A 258 6.04 0.74 -20.33
C ALA A 258 6.91 -0.44 -20.79
N PHE A 259 6.51 -1.66 -20.45
CA PHE A 259 7.24 -2.87 -20.86
C PHE A 259 7.22 -3.07 -22.40
N ASN A 260 6.10 -2.78 -23.08
CA ASN A 260 6.05 -2.80 -24.56
C ASN A 260 6.99 -1.77 -25.17
N THR A 261 7.04 -0.55 -24.64
CA THR A 261 7.94 0.50 -25.10
C THR A 261 9.40 0.05 -24.97
N LEU A 262 9.78 -0.46 -23.80
CA LEU A 262 11.14 -0.92 -23.54
C LEU A 262 11.51 -2.16 -24.37
N LYS A 263 10.57 -3.09 -24.55
CA LYS A 263 10.74 -4.26 -25.43
C LYS A 263 11.03 -3.83 -26.88
N ASN A 264 10.25 -2.88 -27.40
CA ASN A 264 10.41 -2.36 -28.76
C ASN A 264 11.75 -1.62 -28.94
N ASN A 265 12.28 -1.04 -27.85
CA ASN A 265 13.59 -0.41 -27.83
C ASN A 265 14.74 -1.41 -27.65
N ASN A 266 14.44 -2.73 -27.51
CA ASN A 266 15.41 -3.80 -27.35
C ASN A 266 16.37 -3.59 -26.16
N VAL A 267 15.87 -3.11 -25.04
CA VAL A 267 16.69 -2.93 -23.83
C VAL A 267 17.24 -4.28 -23.35
N THR A 268 18.44 -4.28 -22.83
CA THR A 268 19.14 -5.47 -22.32
C THR A 268 19.26 -5.49 -20.80
N ASP A 269 18.97 -4.37 -20.15
CA ASP A 269 18.91 -4.20 -18.71
C ASP A 269 17.72 -3.33 -18.33
N LEU A 270 17.26 -3.45 -17.09
CA LEU A 270 16.14 -2.67 -16.56
C LEU A 270 16.46 -2.10 -15.19
N ILE A 271 16.15 -0.82 -15.01
CA ILE A 271 16.12 -0.14 -13.71
C ILE A 271 14.68 0.27 -13.44
N ILE A 272 14.11 -0.21 -12.34
CA ILE A 272 12.78 0.21 -11.87
C ILE A 272 12.95 1.03 -10.60
N ASP A 273 12.43 2.25 -10.62
CA ASP A 273 12.44 3.14 -9.46
C ASP A 273 11.17 2.94 -8.63
N ILE A 274 11.29 2.15 -7.57
CA ILE A 274 10.20 1.83 -6.63
C ILE A 274 10.43 2.47 -5.26
N ARG A 275 11.28 3.50 -5.16
CA ARG A 275 11.71 4.10 -3.89
C ARG A 275 10.56 4.67 -3.05
N TYR A 276 9.41 5.00 -3.65
CA TYR A 276 8.24 5.53 -2.95
C TYR A 276 6.99 4.66 -3.14
N ASN A 277 7.18 3.41 -3.57
CA ASN A 277 6.09 2.47 -3.80
C ASN A 277 5.85 1.60 -2.57
N GLY A 278 4.78 1.88 -1.85
CA GLY A 278 4.39 1.14 -0.66
C GLY A 278 3.69 -0.20 -0.90
N GLY A 279 3.50 -0.58 -2.17
CA GLY A 279 2.83 -1.82 -2.52
C GLY A 279 1.42 -1.62 -3.10
N GLY A 280 0.53 -2.57 -2.85
CA GLY A 280 -0.84 -2.66 -3.34
C GLY A 280 -1.18 -4.08 -3.79
N PHE A 281 -1.75 -4.27 -4.99
CA PHE A 281 -2.16 -5.57 -5.47
C PHE A 281 -0.99 -6.53 -5.70
N LEU A 282 -1.01 -7.66 -4.97
CA LEU A 282 0.03 -8.70 -5.05
C LEU A 282 0.12 -9.31 -6.45
N GLN A 283 -1.03 -9.53 -7.10
CA GLN A 283 -1.07 -10.09 -8.45
C GLN A 283 -0.42 -9.14 -9.48
N MET A 284 -0.50 -7.82 -9.27
CA MET A 284 0.21 -6.85 -10.10
C MET A 284 1.74 -6.94 -9.91
N ALA A 285 2.20 -7.18 -8.68
CA ALA A 285 3.62 -7.45 -8.43
C ALA A 285 4.10 -8.70 -9.17
N SER A 286 3.27 -9.74 -9.21
CA SER A 286 3.50 -10.96 -9.99
C SER A 286 3.59 -10.68 -11.49
N GLN A 287 2.71 -9.84 -12.05
CA GLN A 287 2.78 -9.39 -13.45
C GLN A 287 4.09 -8.66 -13.76
N VAL A 288 4.51 -7.72 -12.89
CA VAL A 288 5.78 -7.00 -13.07
C VAL A 288 6.95 -7.97 -13.06
N ALA A 289 6.98 -8.90 -12.12
CA ALA A 289 8.03 -9.93 -12.05
C ALA A 289 8.06 -10.84 -13.30
N TYR A 290 6.87 -11.23 -13.80
CA TYR A 290 6.76 -11.97 -15.05
C TYR A 290 7.28 -11.18 -16.25
N MET A 291 6.89 -9.90 -16.39
CA MET A 291 7.33 -9.05 -17.50
C MET A 291 8.85 -8.81 -17.51
N ILE A 292 9.49 -8.83 -16.33
CA ILE A 292 10.95 -8.80 -16.21
C ILE A 292 11.56 -10.10 -16.70
N ALA A 293 11.16 -11.23 -16.11
CA ALA A 293 11.83 -12.52 -16.20
C ALA A 293 11.44 -13.36 -17.42
N GLY A 294 10.18 -13.27 -17.87
CA GLY A 294 9.61 -14.02 -18.99
C GLY A 294 9.36 -15.51 -18.71
N ASP A 295 8.70 -16.17 -19.64
CA ASP A 295 8.26 -17.58 -19.53
C ASP A 295 9.39 -18.56 -19.16
N ALA A 296 10.56 -18.42 -19.76
CA ALA A 296 11.67 -19.36 -19.55
C ALA A 296 12.10 -19.43 -18.09
N ASN A 297 12.00 -18.31 -17.36
CA ASN A 297 12.43 -18.21 -15.98
C ASN A 297 11.29 -18.39 -14.96
N THR A 298 10.02 -18.28 -15.38
CA THR A 298 8.86 -18.25 -14.48
C THR A 298 7.91 -19.44 -14.63
N ASN A 299 7.98 -20.18 -15.75
CA ASN A 299 7.08 -21.29 -16.01
C ASN A 299 7.13 -22.34 -14.89
N ASN A 300 5.95 -22.70 -14.37
CA ASN A 300 5.76 -23.62 -13.23
C ASN A 300 6.45 -23.18 -11.92
N LYS A 301 6.85 -21.91 -11.79
CA LYS A 301 7.36 -21.35 -10.53
C LYS A 301 6.27 -20.59 -9.79
N ILE A 302 6.34 -20.65 -8.47
CA ILE A 302 5.46 -19.92 -7.56
C ILE A 302 6.03 -18.51 -7.39
N PHE A 303 5.20 -17.49 -7.62
CA PHE A 303 5.54 -16.12 -7.26
C PHE A 303 5.47 -15.95 -5.74
N GLU A 304 4.32 -16.35 -5.16
CA GLU A 304 4.13 -16.35 -3.72
C GLU A 304 3.12 -17.41 -3.27
N ARG A 305 3.44 -18.16 -2.22
CA ARG A 305 2.50 -18.98 -1.47
C ARG A 305 2.02 -18.19 -0.27
N THR A 306 0.72 -17.95 -0.18
CA THR A 306 0.09 -17.31 0.97
C THR A 306 -0.15 -18.31 2.09
N ILE A 307 0.20 -17.93 3.33
CA ILE A 307 0.07 -18.77 4.53
C ILE A 307 -0.73 -17.98 5.55
N PHE A 308 -1.93 -18.45 5.88
CA PHE A 308 -2.81 -17.89 6.90
C PHE A 308 -2.50 -18.49 8.28
N ASN A 309 -3.24 -18.07 9.31
CA ASN A 309 -3.12 -18.67 10.63
C ASN A 309 -3.54 -20.16 10.63
N ASP A 310 -3.28 -20.87 11.72
CA ASP A 310 -3.48 -22.32 11.86
C ASP A 310 -4.95 -22.78 11.81
N LYS A 311 -5.92 -21.84 11.92
CA LYS A 311 -7.34 -22.13 11.70
C LYS A 311 -7.67 -22.33 10.22
N HIS A 312 -6.82 -21.84 9.32
CA HIS A 312 -7.04 -21.81 7.88
C HIS A 312 -5.89 -22.44 7.07
N PRO A 313 -5.54 -23.73 7.34
CA PRO A 313 -4.40 -24.37 6.65
C PRO A 313 -4.71 -24.80 5.21
N VAL A 314 -5.98 -24.81 4.80
CA VAL A 314 -6.43 -25.38 3.51
C VAL A 314 -7.30 -24.43 2.71
N PHE A 315 -8.13 -23.63 3.40
CA PHE A 315 -9.07 -22.72 2.75
C PHE A 315 -8.80 -21.27 3.16
N ASN A 316 -8.98 -20.37 2.22
CA ASN A 316 -8.87 -18.93 2.44
C ASN A 316 -10.04 -18.46 3.34
N PRO A 317 -9.78 -17.79 4.47
CA PRO A 317 -10.83 -17.37 5.40
C PRO A 317 -11.75 -16.27 4.84
N VAL A 318 -11.39 -15.64 3.73
CA VAL A 318 -12.14 -14.52 3.14
C VAL A 318 -12.92 -14.95 1.90
N THR A 319 -12.33 -15.81 1.05
CA THR A 319 -12.97 -16.24 -0.21
C THR A 319 -13.60 -17.63 -0.12
N ASP A 320 -13.38 -18.36 0.98
CA ASP A 320 -13.78 -19.78 1.15
C ASP A 320 -13.19 -20.73 0.08
N GLU A 321 -12.27 -20.24 -0.77
CA GLU A 321 -11.60 -21.05 -1.79
C GLU A 321 -10.44 -21.85 -1.22
N ARG A 322 -10.09 -22.96 -1.90
CA ARG A 322 -8.88 -23.70 -1.54
C ARG A 322 -7.65 -22.82 -1.76
N LEU A 323 -6.71 -22.86 -0.80
CA LEU A 323 -5.46 -22.13 -0.93
C LEU A 323 -4.63 -22.68 -2.09
N GLU A 324 -4.41 -21.85 -3.09
CA GLU A 324 -3.53 -22.11 -4.23
C GLU A 324 -2.40 -21.06 -4.25
N PRO A 325 -1.18 -21.45 -4.63
CA PRO A 325 -0.09 -20.49 -4.77
C PRO A 325 -0.38 -19.47 -5.87
N VAL A 326 -0.01 -18.21 -5.63
CA VAL A 326 0.04 -17.19 -6.67
C VAL A 326 1.20 -17.52 -7.61
N LEU A 327 0.90 -17.86 -8.86
CA LEU A 327 1.91 -18.08 -9.91
C LEU A 327 2.37 -16.74 -10.48
N PHE A 328 3.43 -16.75 -11.29
CA PHE A 328 3.78 -15.58 -12.10
C PHE A 328 2.67 -15.34 -13.13
N THR A 329 1.98 -14.20 -12.99
CA THR A 329 0.82 -13.86 -13.84
C THR A 329 1.29 -13.35 -15.19
N ASP A 330 0.96 -14.07 -16.26
CA ASP A 330 1.45 -13.87 -17.63
C ASP A 330 0.47 -13.12 -18.54
N GLU A 331 -0.66 -12.70 -17.98
CA GLU A 331 -1.73 -12.03 -18.73
C GLU A 331 -2.24 -10.78 -18.01
N PHE A 332 -2.85 -9.89 -18.79
CA PHE A 332 -3.56 -8.72 -18.30
C PHE A 332 -4.82 -9.18 -17.58
N VAL A 333 -4.98 -8.80 -16.32
CA VAL A 333 -6.08 -9.22 -15.45
C VAL A 333 -7.30 -8.31 -15.62
N GLY A 334 -7.05 -7.01 -15.85
CA GLY A 334 -8.13 -6.01 -15.99
C GLY A 334 -8.58 -5.47 -14.64
N PHE A 335 -7.65 -5.12 -13.75
CA PHE A 335 -7.98 -4.50 -12.45
C PHE A 335 -8.84 -3.23 -12.59
N ALA A 336 -8.65 -2.49 -13.67
CA ALA A 336 -9.51 -1.38 -14.07
C ALA A 336 -10.00 -1.60 -15.49
N GLU A 337 -11.24 -1.21 -15.78
CA GLU A 337 -11.77 -1.26 -17.14
C GLU A 337 -10.88 -0.50 -18.12
N ASN A 338 -10.55 -1.14 -19.24
CA ASN A 338 -9.76 -0.51 -20.30
C ASN A 338 -10.33 -0.86 -21.67
N PRO A 339 -10.74 0.14 -22.48
CA PRO A 339 -11.35 -0.10 -23.79
C PRO A 339 -10.37 -0.62 -24.84
N SER A 340 -9.06 -0.53 -24.60
CA SER A 340 -8.03 -0.88 -25.56
C SER A 340 -7.28 -2.17 -25.24
N LEU A 341 -7.53 -2.79 -24.08
CA LEU A 341 -6.84 -4.00 -23.63
C LEU A 341 -7.78 -4.89 -22.82
N ASN A 342 -7.97 -6.11 -23.24
CA ASN A 342 -8.90 -7.05 -22.61
C ASN A 342 -8.18 -7.97 -21.60
N PRO A 343 -8.85 -8.39 -20.52
CA PRO A 343 -8.36 -9.49 -19.69
C PRO A 343 -7.99 -10.71 -20.52
N GLY A 344 -6.96 -11.43 -20.11
CA GLY A 344 -6.39 -12.57 -20.86
C GLY A 344 -5.40 -12.19 -21.96
N THR A 345 -5.17 -10.88 -22.21
CA THR A 345 -4.11 -10.45 -23.15
C THR A 345 -2.74 -10.77 -22.57
N LYS A 346 -1.88 -11.46 -23.34
CA LYS A 346 -0.52 -11.81 -22.89
C LYS A 346 0.32 -10.57 -22.62
N LEU A 347 1.04 -10.61 -21.51
CA LEU A 347 1.94 -9.53 -21.11
C LEU A 347 3.23 -9.53 -21.93
N PRO A 348 3.79 -8.36 -22.23
CA PRO A 348 5.10 -8.24 -22.86
C PRO A 348 6.21 -8.66 -21.88
N THR A 349 7.25 -9.32 -22.36
CA THR A 349 8.39 -9.73 -21.54
C THR A 349 9.69 -9.19 -22.07
N LEU A 350 10.62 -8.84 -21.18
CA LEU A 350 11.99 -8.45 -21.50
C LEU A 350 12.96 -9.64 -21.43
N ASN A 351 12.58 -10.74 -20.78
CA ASN A 351 13.36 -11.98 -20.61
C ASN A 351 14.74 -11.72 -19.99
N LEU A 352 14.79 -10.92 -18.94
CA LEU A 352 16.02 -10.54 -18.27
C LEU A 352 16.39 -11.53 -17.17
N GLU A 353 17.68 -11.78 -16.99
CA GLU A 353 18.23 -12.60 -15.90
C GLU A 353 18.59 -11.75 -14.67
N ARG A 354 18.52 -10.40 -14.80
CA ARG A 354 18.78 -9.45 -13.70
C ARG A 354 17.92 -8.19 -13.83
N VAL A 355 17.70 -7.53 -12.68
CA VAL A 355 17.01 -6.25 -12.60
C VAL A 355 17.62 -5.37 -11.51
N TYR A 356 17.64 -4.06 -11.73
CA TYR A 356 18.06 -3.06 -10.75
C TYR A 356 16.83 -2.39 -10.15
N LEU A 357 16.71 -2.39 -8.82
CA LEU A 357 15.60 -1.77 -8.10
C LEU A 357 16.13 -0.63 -7.25
N LEU A 358 15.62 0.59 -7.49
CA LEU A 358 15.92 1.74 -6.65
C LEU A 358 14.94 1.77 -5.49
N THR A 359 15.44 1.73 -4.25
CA THR A 359 14.62 1.52 -3.04
C THR A 359 14.90 2.53 -1.94
N THR A 360 13.89 2.73 -1.08
CA THR A 360 14.01 3.42 0.21
C THR A 360 13.17 2.68 1.27
N SER A 361 13.11 3.20 2.50
CA SER A 361 12.22 2.69 3.56
C SER A 361 10.72 2.80 3.21
N SER A 362 10.36 3.55 2.18
CA SER A 362 9.00 3.62 1.64
C SER A 362 8.70 2.52 0.60
N THR A 363 9.69 1.75 0.19
CA THR A 363 9.51 0.55 -0.64
C THR A 363 9.00 -0.58 0.25
N CYS A 364 7.77 -1.06 0.02
CA CYS A 364 7.09 -1.90 0.99
C CYS A 364 6.18 -2.96 0.33
N SER A 365 5.93 -4.05 1.06
CA SER A 365 4.82 -4.98 0.79
C SER A 365 4.87 -5.60 -0.62
N ALA A 366 3.91 -5.34 -1.53
CA ALA A 366 3.91 -5.87 -2.90
C ALA A 366 5.18 -5.48 -3.68
N SER A 367 5.81 -4.33 -3.39
CA SER A 367 7.12 -3.98 -3.96
C SER A 367 8.25 -4.88 -3.45
N GLU A 368 8.21 -5.29 -2.18
CA GLU A 368 9.13 -6.28 -1.61
C GLU A 368 8.85 -7.69 -2.14
N ALA A 369 7.58 -8.01 -2.43
CA ALA A 369 7.20 -9.27 -3.07
C ALA A 369 7.81 -9.41 -4.48
N ILE A 370 8.00 -8.31 -5.25
CA ILE A 370 8.76 -8.34 -6.51
C ILE A 370 10.20 -8.81 -6.25
N ILE A 371 10.87 -8.25 -5.23
CA ILE A 371 12.23 -8.67 -4.84
C ILE A 371 12.26 -10.15 -4.48
N ASN A 372 11.33 -10.56 -3.61
CA ASN A 372 11.28 -11.93 -3.11
C ASN A 372 10.93 -12.96 -4.20
N GLY A 373 9.91 -12.69 -5.01
CA GLY A 373 9.47 -13.58 -6.08
C GLY A 373 10.53 -13.78 -7.17
N LEU A 374 11.19 -12.69 -7.61
CA LEU A 374 12.28 -12.77 -8.59
C LEU A 374 13.46 -13.57 -8.07
N ARG A 375 13.88 -13.37 -6.80
CA ARG A 375 14.92 -14.19 -6.16
C ARG A 375 14.51 -15.66 -6.03
N GLY A 376 13.22 -15.93 -5.82
CA GLY A 376 12.63 -17.27 -5.87
C GLY A 376 12.73 -17.92 -7.25
N ALA A 377 12.72 -17.12 -8.31
CA ALA A 377 12.81 -17.55 -9.70
C ALA A 377 14.24 -17.58 -10.26
N ASP A 378 15.27 -17.35 -9.43
CA ASP A 378 16.70 -17.29 -9.81
C ASP A 378 17.07 -16.08 -10.67
N ILE A 379 16.29 -14.99 -10.58
CA ILE A 379 16.64 -13.70 -11.20
C ILE A 379 17.53 -12.92 -10.23
N ASP A 380 18.61 -12.36 -10.74
CA ASP A 380 19.52 -11.50 -9.99
C ASP A 380 18.87 -10.15 -9.71
N VAL A 381 18.49 -9.90 -8.47
CA VAL A 381 18.00 -8.60 -8.02
C VAL A 381 19.14 -7.78 -7.45
N ILE A 382 19.37 -6.60 -8.05
CA ILE A 382 20.36 -5.64 -7.59
C ILE A 382 19.63 -4.45 -6.97
N GLN A 383 19.80 -4.27 -5.66
CA GLN A 383 19.15 -3.22 -4.88
C GLN A 383 20.07 -2.01 -4.73
N ILE A 384 19.62 -0.85 -5.17
CA ILE A 384 20.36 0.40 -5.03
C ILE A 384 19.54 1.37 -4.18
N GLY A 385 20.13 1.91 -3.14
CA GLY A 385 19.46 2.87 -2.26
C GLY A 385 19.50 2.43 -0.81
N ALA A 386 18.38 2.54 -0.13
CA ALA A 386 18.25 2.19 1.29
C ALA A 386 17.47 0.88 1.49
N GLY A 387 17.46 0.39 2.72
CA GLY A 387 16.66 -0.76 3.11
C GLY A 387 15.16 -0.53 2.93
N THR A 388 14.41 -1.59 2.66
CA THR A 388 12.96 -1.59 2.51
C THR A 388 12.25 -1.68 3.86
N CYS A 389 10.92 -1.54 3.90
CA CYS A 389 10.17 -1.43 5.16
C CYS A 389 10.11 -2.72 5.99
N GLY A 390 10.11 -3.89 5.35
CA GLY A 390 10.01 -5.18 6.03
C GLY A 390 8.57 -5.64 6.27
N LYS A 391 7.76 -5.73 5.22
CA LYS A 391 6.39 -6.23 5.29
C LYS A 391 6.18 -7.47 4.44
N PRO A 392 6.55 -8.68 4.90
CA PRO A 392 6.26 -9.94 4.21
C PRO A 392 4.77 -10.32 4.26
N TYR A 393 3.95 -9.51 4.87
CA TYR A 393 2.57 -9.77 5.23
C TYR A 393 1.58 -9.15 4.25
N GLY A 394 0.37 -9.70 4.22
CA GLY A 394 -0.73 -9.17 3.43
C GLY A 394 -2.09 -9.36 4.08
N PHE A 395 -3.11 -8.84 3.40
CA PHE A 395 -4.50 -8.87 3.85
C PHE A 395 -5.47 -8.79 2.68
N TYR A 396 -6.73 -9.09 2.96
CA TYR A 396 -7.88 -8.64 2.18
C TYR A 396 -8.46 -7.40 2.85
N ALA A 397 -8.61 -6.32 2.08
CA ALA A 397 -9.36 -5.15 2.53
C ALA A 397 -10.80 -5.57 2.87
N THR A 398 -11.24 -5.38 4.10
CA THR A 398 -12.54 -5.88 4.56
C THR A 398 -13.42 -4.73 5.00
N ASP A 399 -14.54 -4.54 4.30
CA ASP A 399 -15.49 -3.45 4.54
C ASP A 399 -16.53 -3.86 5.58
N ASN A 400 -16.75 -2.99 6.58
CA ASN A 400 -17.87 -3.10 7.49
C ASN A 400 -18.29 -1.70 7.96
N CYS A 401 -19.58 -1.37 7.89
CA CYS A 401 -20.13 -0.09 8.36
C CYS A 401 -19.42 1.15 7.77
N ASP A 402 -19.23 1.18 6.46
CA ASP A 402 -18.57 2.27 5.71
C ASP A 402 -17.09 2.50 6.07
N VAL A 403 -16.48 1.58 6.82
CA VAL A 403 -15.06 1.55 7.15
C VAL A 403 -14.43 0.30 6.53
N THR A 404 -13.30 0.48 5.87
CA THR A 404 -12.44 -0.62 5.41
C THR A 404 -11.35 -0.86 6.44
N TYR A 405 -11.29 -2.09 6.93
CA TYR A 405 -10.33 -2.54 7.93
C TYR A 405 -9.21 -3.36 7.29
N PHE A 406 -8.00 -3.13 7.79
CA PHE A 406 -6.78 -3.78 7.33
C PHE A 406 -6.08 -4.41 8.53
N THR A 407 -6.12 -5.71 8.62
CA THR A 407 -5.40 -6.49 9.61
C THR A 407 -4.53 -7.51 8.90
N ILE A 408 -3.37 -7.83 9.45
CA ILE A 408 -2.48 -8.82 8.85
C ILE A 408 -3.15 -10.20 8.90
N GLN A 409 -3.39 -10.81 7.72
CA GLN A 409 -4.08 -12.10 7.63
C GLN A 409 -3.17 -13.23 7.16
N PHE A 410 -2.15 -12.92 6.37
CA PHE A 410 -1.23 -13.93 5.83
C PHE A 410 0.20 -13.41 5.72
N THR A 411 1.13 -14.36 5.67
CA THR A 411 2.51 -14.15 5.23
C THR A 411 2.73 -14.83 3.88
N GLY A 412 3.83 -14.49 3.18
CA GLY A 412 4.12 -15.02 1.86
C GLY A 412 5.49 -15.68 1.75
N GLU A 413 5.58 -16.80 1.04
CA GLU A 413 6.82 -17.48 0.69
C GLU A 413 7.00 -17.58 -0.81
N ASN A 414 8.22 -17.36 -1.31
CA ASN A 414 8.55 -17.51 -2.72
C ASN A 414 8.71 -18.98 -3.14
N ASN A 415 9.08 -19.23 -4.40
CA ASN A 415 9.26 -20.58 -4.96
C ASN A 415 10.30 -21.45 -4.21
N LYS A 416 11.19 -20.83 -3.43
CA LYS A 416 12.20 -21.53 -2.61
C LYS A 416 11.79 -21.70 -1.15
N GLY A 417 10.54 -21.33 -0.79
CA GLY A 417 10.04 -21.37 0.59
C GLY A 417 10.61 -20.27 1.48
N PHE A 418 11.07 -19.16 0.90
CA PHE A 418 11.60 -18.04 1.65
C PHE A 418 10.59 -16.89 1.75
N GLY A 419 10.31 -16.41 2.98
CA GLY A 419 9.37 -15.32 3.27
C GLY A 419 9.77 -14.47 4.48
N GLU A 420 10.90 -14.76 5.12
CA GLU A 420 11.33 -14.10 6.36
C GLU A 420 12.13 -12.82 6.07
N TYR A 421 11.43 -11.72 5.79
CA TYR A 421 12.04 -10.41 5.58
C TYR A 421 11.32 -9.29 6.37
N ALA A 422 10.90 -9.59 7.60
CA ALA A 422 10.25 -8.61 8.48
C ALA A 422 11.15 -7.40 8.83
N ASP A 423 12.45 -7.52 8.65
CA ASP A 423 13.42 -6.41 8.75
C ASP A 423 13.78 -5.78 7.39
N GLY A 424 13.06 -6.16 6.31
CA GLY A 424 13.25 -5.67 4.96
C GLY A 424 14.40 -6.31 4.19
N PHE A 425 14.59 -5.83 2.98
CA PHE A 425 15.76 -6.11 2.14
C PHE A 425 16.72 -4.92 2.19
N ALA A 426 18.02 -5.16 2.19
CA ALA A 426 19.01 -4.09 2.16
C ALA A 426 20.19 -4.43 1.25
N PRO A 427 20.81 -3.42 0.59
CA PRO A 427 22.01 -3.63 -0.19
C PRO A 427 23.14 -4.29 0.60
N GLN A 428 23.93 -5.11 -0.08
CA GLN A 428 25.01 -5.91 0.52
C GLN A 428 26.00 -5.08 1.36
N ASN A 429 26.31 -3.86 0.93
CA ASN A 429 27.27 -2.99 1.60
C ASN A 429 26.63 -2.02 2.62
N THR A 430 25.35 -2.19 2.97
CA THR A 430 24.71 -1.40 4.04
C THR A 430 25.49 -1.59 5.34
N LEU A 431 25.82 -0.49 6.00
CA LEU A 431 26.50 -0.52 7.29
C LEU A 431 25.63 -1.20 8.34
N ASN A 432 26.25 -1.66 9.43
CA ASN A 432 25.53 -2.32 10.52
C ASN A 432 24.37 -1.47 11.01
N THR A 433 23.20 -2.11 11.13
CA THR A 433 21.97 -1.52 11.62
C THR A 433 21.49 -2.34 12.82
N GLU A 434 20.60 -1.77 13.62
CA GLU A 434 19.94 -2.51 14.72
C GLU A 434 19.01 -3.61 14.16
N ARG A 435 18.46 -3.40 12.95
CA ARG A 435 17.67 -4.40 12.24
C ARG A 435 18.55 -5.43 11.54
N LEU A 436 17.98 -6.60 11.26
CA LEU A 436 18.63 -7.74 10.60
C LEU A 436 18.08 -7.97 9.18
N PRO A 437 18.23 -7.00 8.25
CA PRO A 437 17.63 -7.10 6.92
C PRO A 437 18.27 -8.21 6.09
N VAL A 438 17.48 -8.75 5.16
CA VAL A 438 17.98 -9.68 4.15
C VAL A 438 18.91 -8.93 3.20
N ARG A 439 20.16 -9.39 3.10
CA ARG A 439 21.16 -8.76 2.23
C ARG A 439 20.95 -9.17 0.78
N VAL A 440 20.90 -8.17 -0.11
CA VAL A 440 20.74 -8.32 -1.56
C VAL A 440 21.93 -7.65 -2.25
N ALA A 441 22.38 -8.19 -3.37
CA ALA A 441 23.43 -7.56 -4.18
C ALA A 441 23.08 -6.09 -4.47
N GLY A 442 24.08 -5.21 -4.52
CA GLY A 442 23.87 -3.80 -4.81
C GLY A 442 24.48 -2.84 -3.80
N CYS A 443 24.07 -1.57 -3.84
CA CYS A 443 24.77 -0.46 -3.20
C CYS A 443 23.86 0.37 -2.29
N ALA A 444 24.30 0.60 -1.06
CA ALA A 444 23.68 1.53 -0.13
C ALA A 444 24.00 2.98 -0.54
N VAL A 445 22.96 3.74 -0.91
CA VAL A 445 23.06 5.12 -1.37
C VAL A 445 21.89 5.92 -0.77
N ALA A 446 22.15 7.13 -0.29
CA ALA A 446 21.12 8.02 0.20
C ALA A 446 20.27 8.60 -0.94
N ASP A 447 18.99 8.85 -0.68
CA ASP A 447 18.10 9.52 -1.63
C ASP A 447 18.57 10.96 -1.89
N ASP A 448 18.66 11.36 -3.16
CA ASP A 448 19.20 12.64 -3.60
C ASP A 448 18.08 13.60 -4.03
N PHE A 449 17.67 14.48 -3.13
CA PHE A 449 16.63 15.48 -3.39
C PHE A 449 17.15 16.71 -4.17
N THR A 450 18.43 16.76 -4.53
CA THR A 450 18.98 17.87 -5.34
C THR A 450 18.72 17.71 -6.83
N ARG A 451 18.26 16.51 -7.27
CA ARG A 451 17.99 16.19 -8.65
C ARG A 451 16.60 15.55 -8.84
N GLN A 452 16.08 15.71 -10.05
CA GLN A 452 14.77 15.11 -10.39
C GLN A 452 14.90 13.60 -10.58
N LEU A 453 13.79 12.86 -10.33
CA LEU A 453 13.72 11.42 -10.57
C LEU A 453 13.94 11.12 -12.07
N GLY A 454 14.75 10.11 -12.34
CA GLY A 454 15.14 9.71 -13.68
C GLY A 454 16.22 10.59 -14.34
N ASP A 455 16.81 11.57 -13.65
CA ASP A 455 18.07 12.20 -14.08
C ASP A 455 19.20 11.17 -13.96
N PRO A 456 19.96 10.86 -15.03
CA PRO A 456 21.07 9.91 -14.98
C PRO A 456 22.17 10.28 -13.95
N ASN A 457 22.22 11.53 -13.52
CA ASN A 457 23.17 12.02 -12.52
C ASN A 457 22.57 12.05 -11.09
N GLU A 458 21.30 11.64 -10.91
CA GLU A 458 20.72 11.46 -9.56
C GLU A 458 21.41 10.30 -8.89
N ALA A 459 21.71 10.41 -7.59
CA ALA A 459 22.65 9.52 -6.91
C ALA A 459 22.31 8.03 -7.02
N LEU A 460 21.02 7.63 -6.85
CA LEU A 460 20.64 6.22 -6.95
C LEU A 460 20.74 5.73 -8.41
N LEU A 461 20.23 6.52 -9.35
CA LEU A 461 20.25 6.15 -10.77
C LEU A 461 21.69 6.12 -11.31
N ALA A 462 22.51 7.11 -10.98
CA ALA A 462 23.93 7.14 -11.34
C ALA A 462 24.68 5.93 -10.78
N THR A 463 24.39 5.55 -9.52
CA THR A 463 24.99 4.37 -8.90
C THR A 463 24.54 3.08 -9.59
N ALA A 464 23.27 2.93 -9.95
CA ALA A 464 22.78 1.77 -10.69
C ALA A 464 23.48 1.61 -12.05
N LEU A 465 23.64 2.70 -12.80
CA LEU A 465 24.35 2.72 -14.07
C LEU A 465 25.82 2.36 -13.90
N ASN A 466 26.51 2.94 -12.90
CA ASN A 466 27.91 2.61 -12.60
C ASN A 466 28.09 1.15 -12.13
N TYR A 467 27.20 0.65 -11.24
CA TYR A 467 27.26 -0.74 -10.78
C TYR A 467 27.05 -1.74 -11.92
N ARG A 468 26.16 -1.41 -12.87
CA ARG A 468 25.93 -2.20 -14.07
C ARG A 468 27.22 -2.40 -14.89
N GLU A 469 28.05 -1.38 -14.97
CA GLU A 469 29.29 -1.40 -15.76
C GLU A 469 30.46 -2.00 -15.02
N THR A 470 30.55 -1.74 -13.71
CA THR A 470 31.77 -2.03 -12.93
C THR A 470 31.61 -3.12 -11.89
N GLY A 471 30.38 -3.40 -11.46
CA GLY A 471 30.08 -4.26 -10.28
C GLY A 471 30.51 -3.64 -8.95
N ASN A 472 30.91 -2.37 -8.91
CA ASN A 472 31.44 -1.71 -7.73
C ASN A 472 30.50 -0.66 -7.16
N CYS A 473 30.42 -0.61 -5.83
CA CYS A 473 29.68 0.41 -5.11
C CYS A 473 30.56 1.59 -4.70
N PRO A 474 30.02 2.81 -4.66
CA PRO A 474 30.64 3.89 -3.89
C PRO A 474 30.75 3.52 -2.41
N ALA A 475 31.62 4.16 -1.67
CA ALA A 475 31.68 3.99 -0.23
C ALA A 475 30.31 4.37 0.40
N PRO A 476 29.71 3.51 1.25
CA PRO A 476 28.43 3.82 1.85
C PRO A 476 28.54 5.04 2.77
N THR A 477 27.57 5.94 2.70
CA THR A 477 27.47 7.08 3.61
C THR A 477 26.64 6.68 4.83
N SER A 478 26.95 7.22 6.00
CA SER A 478 26.18 6.98 7.24
C SER A 478 24.70 7.35 7.09
N THR A 479 24.42 8.37 6.29
CA THR A 479 23.04 8.81 5.97
C THR A 479 22.23 7.78 5.16
N ALA A 480 22.86 7.00 4.27
CA ALA A 480 22.17 5.94 3.53
C ALA A 480 21.67 4.82 4.45
N SER A 481 22.42 4.52 5.50
CA SER A 481 22.02 3.52 6.52
C SER A 481 20.87 4.01 7.38
N LEU A 482 20.82 5.30 7.73
CA LEU A 482 19.78 5.88 8.58
C LEU A 482 18.44 6.06 7.84
N GLN A 483 18.47 6.38 6.53
CA GLN A 483 17.24 6.54 5.73
C GLN A 483 16.51 5.23 5.46
N GLY A 484 17.20 4.08 5.52
CA GLY A 484 16.61 2.76 5.32
C GLY A 484 15.79 2.23 6.48
N PHE A 485 16.05 2.73 7.68
CA PHE A 485 15.46 2.23 8.90
C PHE A 485 14.99 3.39 9.78
N ALA A 486 14.14 4.27 9.23
CA ALA A 486 13.41 5.18 10.09
C ALA A 486 12.71 4.32 11.16
N PRO A 487 12.98 4.51 12.44
CA PRO A 487 12.33 3.72 13.47
C PRO A 487 10.83 3.96 13.32
N SER A 488 10.07 2.88 13.16
CA SER A 488 8.64 2.89 13.38
C SER A 488 8.35 3.03 14.88
N GLN A 489 9.08 3.93 15.57
CA GLN A 489 8.69 4.31 16.89
C GLN A 489 7.46 5.18 16.73
N GLN A 490 6.33 4.58 16.95
CA GLN A 490 5.17 5.25 17.47
C GLN A 490 5.63 5.88 18.79
N SER A 491 6.20 7.09 18.68
CA SER A 491 6.52 7.89 19.86
C SER A 491 5.16 8.33 20.38
N ASP A 492 4.77 7.86 21.56
CA ASP A 492 3.62 8.36 22.31
C ASP A 492 3.79 9.83 22.75
N THR A 493 4.78 10.52 22.19
CA THR A 493 4.99 11.93 22.47
C THR A 493 4.04 12.77 21.64
N PRO A 494 3.32 13.72 22.26
CA PRO A 494 2.26 14.52 21.60
C PRO A 494 2.78 15.46 20.51
N TYR A 495 4.06 15.49 20.22
CA TYR A 495 4.72 16.44 19.32
C TYR A 495 5.24 15.81 18.01
N VAL A 496 4.66 14.69 17.56
CA VAL A 496 5.06 13.99 16.35
C VAL A 496 4.12 14.34 15.20
N ILE A 497 4.68 14.64 14.01
CA ILE A 497 3.88 14.72 12.78
C ILE A 497 3.23 13.37 12.52
N ASP A 498 1.92 13.34 12.34
CA ASP A 498 1.19 12.12 12.06
C ASP A 498 1.54 11.59 10.67
N THR A 499 2.49 10.65 10.62
CA THR A 499 2.91 10.00 9.38
C THR A 499 2.06 8.78 9.05
N ARG A 500 1.10 8.37 9.90
CA ARG A 500 0.27 7.16 9.71
C ARG A 500 -0.51 7.21 8.42
N ALA A 501 -1.06 8.37 8.05
CA ALA A 501 -1.78 8.54 6.80
C ALA A 501 -0.87 8.37 5.57
N ILE A 502 0.40 8.80 5.64
CA ILE A 502 1.40 8.60 4.60
C ILE A 502 1.79 7.12 4.55
N THR A 503 2.17 6.56 5.70
CA THR A 503 2.64 5.19 5.85
C THR A 503 1.58 4.19 5.37
N PHE A 504 0.31 4.42 5.72
CA PHE A 504 -0.77 3.52 5.34
C PHE A 504 -1.05 3.51 3.83
N ALA A 505 -1.12 4.66 3.19
CA ALA A 505 -1.28 4.76 1.73
C ALA A 505 -0.10 4.14 0.96
N GLU A 506 1.04 3.94 1.64
CA GLU A 506 2.31 3.50 1.05
C GLU A 506 2.66 2.03 1.31
N GLN A 507 1.97 1.30 2.20
CA GLN A 507 2.52 0.04 2.74
C GLN A 507 1.56 -1.16 2.65
N ASN A 508 0.85 -1.34 1.52
CA ASN A 508 -0.17 -2.38 1.44
C ASN A 508 0.12 -3.49 0.42
N LYS A 509 -0.09 -4.74 0.85
CA LYS A 509 -0.16 -5.94 0.04
C LYS A 509 -1.60 -6.45 0.08
N VAL A 510 -2.30 -6.30 -1.03
CA VAL A 510 -3.74 -6.56 -1.12
C VAL A 510 -4.01 -7.68 -2.11
N LEU A 511 -4.81 -8.65 -1.72
CA LEU A 511 -5.43 -9.60 -2.63
C LEU A 511 -6.84 -9.11 -2.96
N PRO A 512 -7.25 -9.11 -4.24
CA PRO A 512 -8.62 -8.78 -4.61
C PRO A 512 -9.57 -9.86 -4.06
N LYS A 513 -10.75 -9.44 -3.55
CA LYS A 513 -11.85 -10.38 -3.34
C LYS A 513 -12.31 -10.86 -4.71
N ALA A 514 -12.56 -12.18 -4.85
CA ALA A 514 -13.28 -12.68 -6.00
C ALA A 514 -14.68 -12.02 -6.01
N GLU A 515 -15.04 -11.37 -7.11
CA GLU A 515 -16.42 -10.94 -7.29
C GLU A 515 -17.26 -12.21 -7.43
N ASN A 516 -18.21 -12.40 -6.52
CA ASN A 516 -19.19 -13.47 -6.66
C ASN A 516 -20.04 -13.14 -7.90
N GLU A 517 -19.89 -13.96 -8.95
CA GLU A 517 -20.79 -13.99 -10.12
C GLU A 517 -22.23 -14.32 -9.72
#